data_7d2c35c98fe7de613a95fd4b634d01ab
#
_entry.id   7d2c35c98fe7de613a95fd4b634d01ab
#
_cell.length_a   1.000
_cell.length_b   1.000
_cell.length_c   1.000
_cell.angle_alpha   90.00
_cell.angle_beta   90.00
_cell.angle_gamma   90.00
#
_symmetry.space_group_name_H-M   'P 1'
#
loop_
_entity.id
_entity.type
_entity.pdbx_description
1 polymer ?
#
loop_
_entity_poly.entity_id
_entity_poly.type
_entity_poly.pdbx_seq_one_letter_code
_entity_poly.pdbx_strand_id
1 'polypeptide(L)'
;MNLEQQQSYTDEHQSTYNAPFHKLLRMLTLSILVSFIGSVVGMFVPPALFIPLVIVELIMLVAAFFIRRKGKGIGYGFVFTFCLISGITVFPSIAHYTSIGGPTLVTTAFLLTAIIFGGLTAYAYYSKRDFSFLGGFLTVAVLVLIGFSLIGLFTGGFGGTLGLFIAAFGVLVFSGFILYDISQYKHGLADEDIPLAVLNLYLNFINLFLYLLRLLGILSSDD
;
A
#
# COMPACT_ATOMS: atom_id res chain seq x y z
N MET A 1 -13.58 32.99 -30.65
CA MET A 1 -13.03 32.60 -29.36
C MET A 1 -11.55 32.86 -29.45
N ASN A 2 -11.02 33.81 -28.63
CA ASN A 2 -9.62 34.23 -28.69
C ASN A 2 -8.72 33.12 -28.10
N LEU A 3 -7.44 33.09 -28.52
CA LEU A 3 -6.45 32.11 -28.02
C LEU A 3 -6.36 32.10 -26.48
N GLU A 4 -6.51 33.26 -25.84
CA GLU A 4 -6.55 33.40 -24.38
C GLU A 4 -7.77 32.72 -23.75
N GLN A 5 -8.95 32.76 -24.39
CA GLN A 5 -10.15 32.07 -23.95
C GLN A 5 -10.05 30.56 -24.13
N GLN A 6 -9.38 30.10 -25.18
CA GLN A 6 -9.06 28.67 -25.36
C GLN A 6 -8.06 28.16 -24.33
N GLN A 7 -7.02 28.94 -24.04
CA GLN A 7 -6.06 28.58 -22.99
C GLN A 7 -6.72 28.54 -21.61
N SER A 8 -7.49 29.58 -21.22
CA SER A 8 -8.17 29.57 -19.93
C SER A 8 -9.17 28.42 -19.78
N TYR A 9 -9.89 28.05 -20.84
CA TYR A 9 -10.80 26.92 -20.85
C TYR A 9 -10.07 25.58 -20.72
N THR A 10 -8.90 25.45 -21.35
CA THR A 10 -8.06 24.24 -21.28
C THR A 10 -7.41 24.12 -19.91
N ASP A 11 -6.93 25.22 -19.33
CA ASP A 11 -6.30 25.26 -18.01
C ASP A 11 -7.32 25.00 -16.90
N GLU A 12 -8.54 25.51 -17.00
CA GLU A 12 -9.63 25.30 -16.06
C GLU A 12 -10.12 23.83 -16.09
N HIS A 13 -10.23 23.24 -17.28
CA HIS A 13 -10.54 21.81 -17.44
C HIS A 13 -9.43 20.91 -16.90
N GLN A 14 -8.16 21.21 -17.17
CA GLN A 14 -7.02 20.46 -16.64
C GLN A 14 -6.89 20.58 -15.12
N SER A 15 -7.14 21.77 -14.55
CA SER A 15 -7.10 21.96 -13.10
C SER A 15 -8.21 21.19 -12.38
N THR A 16 -9.39 21.13 -12.94
CA THR A 16 -10.54 20.37 -12.41
C THR A 16 -10.28 18.85 -12.47
N TYR A 17 -9.59 18.37 -13.49
CA TYR A 17 -9.25 16.95 -13.65
C TYR A 17 -8.14 16.49 -12.70
N ASN A 18 -7.18 17.37 -12.40
CA ASN A 18 -6.02 17.03 -11.56
C ASN A 18 -6.28 17.18 -10.06
N ALA A 19 -7.26 17.98 -9.67
CA ALA A 19 -7.56 18.25 -8.26
C ALA A 19 -7.85 16.99 -7.42
N PRO A 20 -8.66 16.00 -7.87
CA PRO A 20 -8.90 14.76 -7.14
C PRO A 20 -7.64 13.90 -6.97
N PHE A 21 -6.77 13.83 -7.99
CA PHE A 21 -5.53 13.07 -7.92
C PHE A 21 -4.53 13.68 -6.93
N HIS A 22 -4.39 15.01 -6.91
CA HIS A 22 -3.56 15.68 -5.91
C HIS A 22 -4.10 15.52 -4.48
N LYS A 23 -5.43 15.51 -4.32
CA LYS A 23 -6.10 15.24 -3.05
C LYS A 23 -5.82 13.81 -2.59
N LEU A 24 -5.91 12.83 -3.50
CA LEU A 24 -5.56 11.43 -3.27
C LEU A 24 -4.13 11.29 -2.73
N LEU A 25 -3.13 11.88 -3.40
CA LEU A 25 -1.73 11.79 -2.98
C LEU A 25 -1.48 12.46 -1.62
N ARG A 26 -2.10 13.61 -1.35
CA ARG A 26 -2.00 14.27 -0.03
C ARG A 26 -2.59 13.40 1.07
N MET A 27 -3.77 12.82 0.86
CA MET A 27 -4.41 11.95 1.84
C MET A 27 -3.63 10.64 2.05
N LEU A 28 -3.02 10.10 0.98
CA LEU A 28 -2.10 8.96 1.09
C LEU A 28 -0.88 9.30 1.95
N THR A 29 -0.26 10.45 1.74
CA THR A 29 0.88 10.89 2.55
C THR A 29 0.50 11.01 4.03
N LEU A 30 -0.68 11.61 4.33
CA LEU A 30 -1.19 11.68 5.69
C LEU A 30 -1.46 10.29 6.27
N SER A 31 -1.99 9.36 5.48
CA SER A 31 -2.24 7.96 5.89
C SER A 31 -0.94 7.23 6.26
N ILE A 32 0.12 7.42 5.48
CA ILE A 32 1.46 6.87 5.79
C ILE A 32 2.02 7.48 7.08
N LEU A 33 1.85 8.78 7.29
CA LEU A 33 2.26 9.44 8.54
C LEU A 33 1.47 8.92 9.76
N VAL A 34 0.16 8.73 9.62
CA VAL A 34 -0.68 8.12 10.67
C VAL A 34 -0.22 6.69 10.97
N SER A 35 0.11 5.90 9.95
CA SER A 35 0.66 4.56 10.13
C SER A 35 2.03 4.59 10.82
N PHE A 36 2.88 5.55 10.51
CA PHE A 36 4.15 5.73 11.21
C PHE A 36 3.92 6.03 12.70
N ILE A 37 2.98 6.92 13.04
CA ILE A 37 2.57 7.15 14.43
C ILE A 37 2.08 5.84 15.07
N GLY A 38 1.26 5.07 14.33
CA GLY A 38 0.81 3.74 14.76
C GLY A 38 1.96 2.80 15.09
N SER A 39 3.01 2.77 14.25
CA SER A 39 4.17 1.91 14.49
C SER A 39 4.95 2.32 15.75
N VAL A 40 5.04 3.63 16.04
CA VAL A 40 5.63 4.12 17.31
C VAL A 40 4.75 3.72 18.50
N VAL A 41 3.43 3.85 18.40
CA VAL A 41 2.49 3.38 19.44
C VAL A 41 2.64 1.87 19.67
N GLY A 42 2.87 1.09 18.59
CA GLY A 42 3.09 -0.35 18.64
C GLY A 42 4.22 -0.77 19.58
N MET A 43 5.24 0.09 19.79
CA MET A 43 6.32 -0.17 20.75
C MET A 43 5.82 -0.37 22.20
N PHE A 44 4.68 0.22 22.53
CA PHE A 44 4.11 0.20 23.88
C PHE A 44 2.93 -0.77 24.02
N VAL A 45 2.53 -1.41 22.92
CA VAL A 45 1.39 -2.35 22.90
C VAL A 45 1.84 -3.71 23.41
N PRO A 46 1.15 -4.29 24.42
CA PRO A 46 1.44 -5.63 24.91
C PRO A 46 1.32 -6.68 23.79
N PRO A 47 2.23 -7.68 23.73
CA PRO A 47 2.24 -8.73 22.68
C PRO A 47 0.89 -9.43 22.48
N ALA A 48 0.12 -9.64 23.54
CA ALA A 48 -1.19 -10.29 23.48
C ALA A 48 -2.25 -9.54 22.67
N LEU A 49 -2.08 -8.23 22.45
CA LEU A 49 -3.03 -7.39 21.71
C LEU A 49 -2.78 -7.37 20.20
N PHE A 50 -1.63 -7.83 19.70
CA PHE A 50 -1.36 -7.78 18.26
C PHE A 50 -2.32 -8.68 17.46
N ILE A 51 -2.58 -9.92 17.92
CA ILE A 51 -3.53 -10.82 17.23
C ILE A 51 -4.94 -10.22 17.19
N PRO A 52 -5.54 -9.73 18.30
CA PRO A 52 -6.82 -9.02 18.25
C PRO A 52 -6.83 -7.82 17.29
N LEU A 53 -5.76 -7.02 17.23
CA LEU A 53 -5.67 -5.88 16.33
C LEU A 53 -5.60 -6.31 14.85
N VAL A 54 -4.87 -7.37 14.53
CA VAL A 54 -4.86 -7.95 13.18
C VAL A 54 -6.26 -8.44 12.80
N ILE A 55 -7.00 -9.06 13.71
CA ILE A 55 -8.38 -9.48 13.46
C ILE A 55 -9.28 -8.28 13.18
N VAL A 56 -9.15 -7.19 13.95
CA VAL A 56 -9.89 -5.93 13.71
C VAL A 56 -9.54 -5.36 12.33
N GLU A 57 -8.26 -5.35 11.95
CA GLU A 57 -7.79 -4.89 10.64
C GLU A 57 -8.42 -5.71 9.50
N LEU A 58 -8.45 -7.04 9.61
CA LEU A 58 -9.10 -7.92 8.64
C LEU A 58 -10.61 -7.67 8.56
N ILE A 59 -11.28 -7.48 9.70
CA ILE A 59 -12.71 -7.14 9.74
C ILE A 59 -12.96 -5.80 9.03
N MET A 60 -12.09 -4.80 9.24
CA MET A 60 -12.20 -3.51 8.56
C MET A 60 -12.05 -3.64 7.04
N LEU A 61 -11.11 -4.46 6.54
CA LEU A 61 -10.96 -4.73 5.10
C LEU A 61 -12.21 -5.38 4.51
N VAL A 62 -12.73 -6.39 5.18
CA VAL A 62 -13.98 -7.07 4.77
C VAL A 62 -15.16 -6.09 4.81
N ALA A 63 -15.26 -5.25 5.83
CA ALA A 63 -16.29 -4.22 5.94
C ALA A 63 -16.19 -3.19 4.80
N ALA A 64 -14.99 -2.71 4.46
CA ALA A 64 -14.78 -1.79 3.33
C ALA A 64 -15.28 -2.39 2.01
N PHE A 65 -14.98 -3.68 1.77
CA PHE A 65 -15.47 -4.40 0.58
C PHE A 65 -17.00 -4.45 0.52
N PHE A 66 -17.68 -4.80 1.64
CA PHE A 66 -19.14 -4.86 1.68
C PHE A 66 -19.82 -3.49 1.60
N ILE A 67 -19.22 -2.45 2.19
CA ILE A 67 -19.71 -1.06 2.10
C ILE A 67 -19.70 -0.62 0.65
N ARG A 68 -18.60 -0.85 -0.07
CA ARG A 68 -18.47 -0.55 -1.50
C ARG A 68 -19.50 -1.31 -2.34
N ARG A 69 -19.71 -2.61 -2.07
CA ARG A 69 -20.68 -3.43 -2.80
C ARG A 69 -22.12 -2.91 -2.66
N LYS A 70 -22.42 -2.20 -1.57
CA LYS A 70 -23.73 -1.53 -1.35
C LYS A 70 -23.81 -0.13 -1.96
N GLY A 71 -22.84 0.28 -2.79
CA GLY A 71 -22.79 1.62 -3.39
C GLY A 71 -22.52 2.75 -2.40
N LYS A 72 -21.98 2.45 -1.21
CA LYS A 72 -21.59 3.45 -0.21
C LYS A 72 -20.09 3.65 -0.19
N GLY A 73 -19.63 4.90 -0.05
CA GLY A 73 -18.22 5.22 0.17
C GLY A 73 -17.81 4.99 1.62
N ILE A 74 -16.51 4.71 1.84
CA ILE A 74 -15.89 4.80 3.17
C ILE A 74 -15.41 6.24 3.40
N GLY A 75 -15.40 6.69 4.66
CA GLY A 75 -14.91 8.03 5.01
C GLY A 75 -13.41 8.03 5.37
N TYR A 76 -12.79 9.21 5.38
CA TYR A 76 -11.38 9.38 5.80
C TYR A 76 -11.13 8.90 7.24
N GLY A 77 -12.11 9.07 8.17
CA GLY A 77 -12.00 8.55 9.52
C GLY A 77 -11.76 7.04 9.56
N PHE A 78 -12.47 6.28 8.69
CA PHE A 78 -12.24 4.83 8.53
C PHE A 78 -10.81 4.55 8.04
N VAL A 79 -10.36 5.27 7.02
CA VAL A 79 -9.01 5.07 6.43
C VAL A 79 -7.92 5.36 7.45
N PHE A 80 -7.99 6.49 8.17
CA PHE A 80 -6.97 6.84 9.16
C PHE A 80 -6.97 5.89 10.36
N THR A 81 -8.15 5.43 10.81
CA THR A 81 -8.24 4.40 11.86
C THR A 81 -7.59 3.11 11.40
N PHE A 82 -7.87 2.68 10.17
CA PHE A 82 -7.22 1.52 9.57
C PHE A 82 -5.70 1.68 9.52
N CYS A 83 -5.20 2.80 9.00
CA CYS A 83 -3.76 3.06 8.89
C CYS A 83 -3.06 3.13 10.24
N LEU A 84 -3.73 3.66 11.27
CA LEU A 84 -3.20 3.68 12.64
C LEU A 84 -3.04 2.25 13.19
N ILE A 85 -4.10 1.43 13.07
CA ILE A 85 -4.08 0.02 13.52
C ILE A 85 -3.04 -0.76 12.73
N SER A 86 -3.01 -0.59 11.40
CA SER A 86 -2.04 -1.24 10.52
C SER A 86 -0.60 -0.87 10.90
N GLY A 87 -0.34 0.39 11.24
CA GLY A 87 0.97 0.80 11.77
C GLY A 87 1.33 0.06 13.06
N ILE A 88 0.38 -0.08 13.99
CA ILE A 88 0.61 -0.84 15.23
C ILE A 88 0.94 -2.31 14.91
N THR A 89 0.16 -2.95 14.04
CA THR A 89 0.32 -4.38 13.69
C THR A 89 1.57 -4.67 12.88
N VAL A 90 2.14 -3.69 12.19
CA VAL A 90 3.41 -3.78 11.46
C VAL A 90 4.63 -3.70 12.40
N PHE A 91 4.50 -3.09 13.58
CA PHE A 91 5.62 -2.93 14.51
C PHE A 91 6.37 -4.22 14.86
N PRO A 92 5.74 -5.38 15.15
CA PRO A 92 6.47 -6.64 15.40
C PRO A 92 7.40 -7.05 14.26
N SER A 93 6.99 -6.83 13.00
CA SER A 93 7.84 -7.07 11.83
C SER A 93 9.04 -6.12 11.81
N ILE A 94 8.82 -4.84 12.07
CA ILE A 94 9.89 -3.84 12.17
C ILE A 94 10.88 -4.24 13.28
N ALA A 95 10.40 -4.59 14.46
CA ALA A 95 11.24 -5.00 15.59
C ALA A 95 12.05 -6.27 15.26
N HIS A 96 11.42 -7.27 14.63
CA HIS A 96 12.08 -8.50 14.20
C HIS A 96 13.22 -8.22 13.22
N TYR A 97 12.98 -7.46 12.16
CA TYR A 97 14.01 -7.17 11.16
C TYR A 97 15.07 -6.18 11.68
N THR A 98 14.72 -5.30 12.62
CA THR A 98 15.72 -4.49 13.34
C THR A 98 16.67 -5.36 14.16
N SER A 99 16.20 -6.46 14.74
CA SER A 99 17.06 -7.38 15.48
C SER A 99 17.99 -8.21 14.58
N ILE A 100 17.67 -8.39 13.30
CA ILE A 100 18.49 -9.13 12.31
C ILE A 100 19.55 -8.21 11.69
N GLY A 101 19.14 -7.11 11.07
CA GLY A 101 20.03 -6.26 10.27
C GLY A 101 20.14 -4.82 10.78
N GLY A 102 19.69 -4.56 12.01
CA GLY A 102 19.74 -3.23 12.63
C GLY A 102 18.74 -2.24 12.04
N PRO A 103 18.73 -1.00 12.55
CA PRO A 103 17.85 0.07 12.05
C PRO A 103 18.12 0.41 10.58
N THR A 104 19.35 0.19 10.10
CA THR A 104 19.75 0.46 8.71
C THR A 104 18.95 -0.38 7.72
N LEU A 105 18.70 -1.66 8.04
CA LEU A 105 17.89 -2.55 7.19
C LEU A 105 16.48 -2.02 7.01
N VAL A 106 15.84 -1.62 8.11
CA VAL A 106 14.46 -1.08 8.09
C VAL A 106 14.41 0.25 7.33
N THR A 107 15.37 1.14 7.56
CA THR A 107 15.45 2.43 6.85
C THR A 107 15.68 2.21 5.35
N THR A 108 16.56 1.28 4.97
CA THR A 108 16.79 0.93 3.56
C THR A 108 15.53 0.38 2.90
N ALA A 109 14.80 -0.54 3.55
CA ALA A 109 13.52 -1.04 3.06
C ALA A 109 12.51 0.08 2.83
N PHE A 110 12.41 1.02 3.79
CA PHE A 110 11.49 2.16 3.68
C PHE A 110 11.88 3.10 2.52
N LEU A 111 13.15 3.45 2.39
CA LEU A 111 13.65 4.30 1.31
C LEU A 111 13.43 3.65 -0.07
N LEU A 112 13.73 2.36 -0.20
CA LEU A 112 13.47 1.61 -1.45
C LEU A 112 11.96 1.58 -1.75
N THR A 113 11.11 1.38 -0.75
CA THR A 113 9.66 1.45 -0.91
C THR A 113 9.24 2.81 -1.46
N ALA A 114 9.71 3.90 -0.85
CA ALA A 114 9.38 5.26 -1.27
C ALA A 114 9.86 5.55 -2.70
N ILE A 115 11.07 5.10 -3.06
CA ILE A 115 11.64 5.28 -4.42
C ILE A 115 10.83 4.48 -5.44
N ILE A 116 10.56 3.20 -5.19
CA ILE A 116 9.80 2.34 -6.10
C ILE A 116 8.37 2.86 -6.24
N PHE A 117 7.70 3.13 -5.13
CA PHE A 117 6.33 3.65 -5.12
C PHE A 117 6.23 4.99 -5.87
N GLY A 118 7.10 5.95 -5.56
CA GLY A 118 7.14 7.26 -6.20
C GLY A 118 7.47 7.17 -7.68
N GLY A 119 8.47 6.36 -8.04
CA GLY A 119 8.88 6.13 -9.43
C GLY A 119 7.77 5.48 -10.27
N LEU A 120 7.12 4.42 -9.75
CA LEU A 120 6.01 3.75 -10.42
C LEU A 120 4.77 4.66 -10.52
N THR A 121 4.48 5.45 -9.48
CA THR A 121 3.41 6.45 -9.50
C THR A 121 3.65 7.48 -10.59
N ALA A 122 4.85 8.06 -10.66
CA ALA A 122 5.22 9.01 -11.71
C ALA A 122 5.15 8.36 -13.10
N TYR A 123 5.72 7.17 -13.26
CA TYR A 123 5.67 6.45 -14.53
C TYR A 123 4.23 6.17 -14.99
N ALA A 124 3.37 5.63 -14.11
CA ALA A 124 1.98 5.32 -14.44
C ALA A 124 1.16 6.60 -14.75
N TYR A 125 1.44 7.69 -14.02
CA TYR A 125 0.75 8.97 -14.21
C TYR A 125 1.07 9.58 -15.60
N TYR A 126 2.34 9.65 -15.98
CA TYR A 126 2.77 10.25 -17.26
C TYR A 126 2.66 9.29 -18.46
N SER A 127 2.57 7.99 -18.22
CA SER A 127 2.45 6.98 -19.28
C SER A 127 1.09 7.10 -19.98
N LYS A 128 1.10 6.97 -21.30
CA LYS A 128 -0.13 6.82 -22.10
C LYS A 128 -0.65 5.37 -22.13
N ARG A 129 0.08 4.45 -21.50
CA ARG A 129 -0.31 3.03 -21.45
C ARG A 129 -1.43 2.82 -20.45
N ASP A 130 -2.36 1.94 -20.80
CA ASP A 130 -3.38 1.42 -19.90
C ASP A 130 -2.86 0.12 -19.26
N PHE A 131 -2.86 0.09 -17.93
CA PHE A 131 -2.43 -1.06 -17.14
C PHE A 131 -3.59 -1.89 -16.61
N SER A 132 -4.83 -1.66 -17.06
CA SER A 132 -6.03 -2.39 -16.61
C SER A 132 -5.94 -3.91 -16.88
N PHE A 133 -5.18 -4.33 -17.89
CA PHE A 133 -4.96 -5.74 -18.19
C PHE A 133 -4.26 -6.51 -17.04
N LEU A 134 -3.55 -5.81 -16.15
CA LEU A 134 -2.89 -6.40 -15.00
C LEU A 134 -3.89 -6.86 -13.91
N GLY A 135 -5.10 -6.28 -13.84
CA GLY A 135 -6.02 -6.50 -12.72
C GLY A 135 -6.34 -7.96 -12.46
N GLY A 136 -6.65 -8.74 -13.51
CA GLY A 136 -6.92 -10.18 -13.35
C GLY A 136 -5.70 -10.97 -12.86
N PHE A 137 -4.53 -10.74 -13.46
CA PHE A 137 -3.29 -11.39 -13.05
C PHE A 137 -2.93 -11.06 -11.59
N LEU A 138 -2.96 -9.78 -11.22
CA LEU A 138 -2.63 -9.32 -9.87
C LEU A 138 -3.59 -9.88 -8.82
N THR A 139 -4.88 -10.02 -9.15
CA THR A 139 -5.86 -10.64 -8.26
C THR A 139 -5.48 -12.10 -7.96
N VAL A 140 -5.11 -12.88 -8.96
CA VAL A 140 -4.65 -14.26 -8.76
C VAL A 140 -3.34 -14.27 -7.97
N ALA A 141 -2.40 -13.40 -8.32
CA ALA A 141 -1.10 -13.32 -7.66
C ALA A 141 -1.22 -13.01 -6.16
N VAL A 142 -2.09 -12.07 -5.77
CA VAL A 142 -2.30 -11.76 -4.34
C VAL A 142 -2.98 -12.91 -3.61
N LEU A 143 -3.90 -13.64 -4.25
CA LEU A 143 -4.49 -14.85 -3.65
C LEU A 143 -3.44 -15.93 -3.39
N VAL A 144 -2.48 -16.11 -4.30
CA VAL A 144 -1.34 -17.02 -4.11
C VAL A 144 -0.47 -16.56 -2.92
N LEU A 145 -0.17 -15.26 -2.82
CA LEU A 145 0.58 -14.71 -1.67
C LEU A 145 -0.17 -14.92 -0.33
N ILE A 146 -1.48 -14.72 -0.31
CA ILE A 146 -2.32 -14.99 0.85
C ILE A 146 -2.25 -16.49 1.21
N GLY A 147 -2.36 -17.37 0.22
CA GLY A 147 -2.23 -18.82 0.41
C GLY A 147 -0.89 -19.20 1.05
N PHE A 148 0.23 -18.68 0.53
CA PHE A 148 1.54 -18.88 1.16
C PHE A 148 1.60 -18.31 2.57
N SER A 149 1.03 -17.13 2.82
CA SER A 149 1.01 -16.54 4.16
C SER A 149 0.24 -17.41 5.16
N LEU A 150 -0.91 -17.96 4.74
CA LEU A 150 -1.70 -18.87 5.58
C LEU A 150 -0.94 -20.19 5.87
N ILE A 151 -0.32 -20.80 4.86
CA ILE A 151 0.51 -21.99 5.05
C ILE A 151 1.66 -21.68 6.00
N GLY A 152 2.33 -20.52 5.81
CA GLY A 152 3.42 -20.06 6.65
C GLY A 152 3.06 -19.92 8.13
N LEU A 153 1.80 -19.56 8.47
CA LEU A 153 1.33 -19.51 9.86
C LEU A 153 1.39 -20.88 10.55
N PHE A 154 1.14 -21.96 9.81
CA PHE A 154 1.13 -23.32 10.36
C PHE A 154 2.51 -24.02 10.27
N THR A 155 3.37 -23.58 9.37
CA THR A 155 4.70 -24.20 9.14
C THR A 155 5.85 -23.44 9.80
N GLY A 156 5.56 -22.32 10.50
CA GLY A 156 6.60 -21.47 11.10
C GLY A 156 7.26 -20.50 10.12
N GLY A 157 6.62 -20.28 8.95
CA GLY A 157 7.10 -19.39 7.89
C GLY A 157 7.96 -20.11 6.83
N PHE A 158 8.36 -19.34 5.82
CA PHE A 158 9.24 -19.81 4.74
C PHE A 158 10.55 -19.04 4.81
N GLY A 159 11.65 -19.73 5.11
CA GLY A 159 13.00 -19.19 5.06
C GLY A 159 13.75 -19.60 3.78
N GLY A 160 15.05 -19.27 3.73
CA GLY A 160 15.94 -19.65 2.64
C GLY A 160 15.43 -19.25 1.25
N THR A 161 15.78 -20.06 0.27
CA THR A 161 15.48 -19.79 -1.15
C THR A 161 13.98 -19.59 -1.43
N LEU A 162 13.10 -20.40 -0.83
CA LEU A 162 11.65 -20.26 -1.03
C LEU A 162 11.13 -18.95 -0.42
N GLY A 163 11.61 -18.58 0.77
CA GLY A 163 11.29 -17.31 1.41
C GLY A 163 11.71 -16.12 0.55
N LEU A 164 12.89 -16.20 -0.06
CA LEU A 164 13.41 -15.20 -0.99
C LEU A 164 12.53 -15.04 -2.22
N PHE A 165 12.13 -16.15 -2.86
CA PHE A 165 11.23 -16.13 -4.01
C PHE A 165 9.87 -15.52 -3.68
N ILE A 166 9.26 -15.89 -2.54
CA ILE A 166 7.97 -15.34 -2.11
C ILE A 166 8.12 -13.82 -1.86
N ALA A 167 9.21 -13.38 -1.22
CA ALA A 167 9.45 -11.97 -0.97
C ALA A 167 9.63 -11.17 -2.28
N ALA A 168 10.46 -11.66 -3.20
CA ALA A 168 10.67 -11.03 -4.50
C ALA A 168 9.38 -10.99 -5.33
N PHE A 169 8.61 -12.08 -5.34
CA PHE A 169 7.32 -12.14 -6.02
C PHE A 169 6.33 -11.13 -5.43
N GLY A 170 6.28 -10.98 -4.10
CA GLY A 170 5.46 -9.97 -3.43
C GLY A 170 5.82 -8.55 -3.84
N VAL A 171 7.12 -8.23 -3.93
CA VAL A 171 7.59 -6.93 -4.42
C VAL A 171 7.06 -6.66 -5.83
N LEU A 172 7.14 -7.64 -6.74
CA LEU A 172 6.64 -7.51 -8.10
C LEU A 172 5.12 -7.33 -8.16
N VAL A 173 4.38 -8.11 -7.37
CA VAL A 173 2.91 -8.05 -7.33
C VAL A 173 2.44 -6.67 -6.84
N PHE A 174 2.96 -6.16 -5.72
CA PHE A 174 2.54 -4.86 -5.20
C PHE A 174 3.05 -3.68 -6.04
N SER A 175 4.19 -3.82 -6.71
CA SER A 175 4.63 -2.88 -7.75
C SER A 175 3.66 -2.86 -8.93
N GLY A 176 3.16 -4.01 -9.36
CA GLY A 176 2.12 -4.13 -10.38
C GLY A 176 0.81 -3.46 -9.97
N PHE A 177 0.37 -3.65 -8.71
CA PHE A 177 -0.83 -2.98 -8.20
C PHE A 177 -0.69 -1.46 -8.17
N ILE A 178 0.48 -0.91 -7.86
CA ILE A 178 0.72 0.54 -7.93
C ILE A 178 0.50 1.05 -9.37
N LEU A 179 1.07 0.37 -10.36
CA LEU A 179 0.87 0.74 -11.78
C LEU A 179 -0.61 0.66 -12.18
N TYR A 180 -1.28 -0.43 -11.80
CA TYR A 180 -2.69 -0.65 -12.08
C TYR A 180 -3.55 0.45 -11.46
N ASP A 181 -3.45 0.67 -10.14
CA ASP A 181 -4.30 1.62 -9.41
C ASP A 181 -4.09 3.05 -9.89
N ILE A 182 -2.85 3.51 -10.02
CA ILE A 182 -2.55 4.86 -10.52
C ILE A 182 -3.09 5.05 -11.94
N SER A 183 -2.99 4.03 -12.81
CA SER A 183 -3.52 4.13 -14.16
C SER A 183 -5.04 4.26 -14.19
N GLN A 184 -5.75 3.68 -13.22
CA GLN A 184 -7.19 3.85 -13.07
C GLN A 184 -7.55 5.24 -12.51
N TYR A 185 -6.83 5.68 -11.48
CA TYR A 185 -7.17 6.91 -10.75
C TYR A 185 -6.83 8.19 -11.50
N LYS A 186 -5.83 8.17 -12.41
CA LYS A 186 -5.44 9.36 -13.19
C LYS A 186 -6.48 9.81 -14.22
N HIS A 187 -7.40 8.92 -14.64
CA HIS A 187 -8.40 9.22 -15.68
C HIS A 187 -9.72 9.79 -15.14
N GLY A 188 -9.81 10.02 -13.87
CA GLY A 188 -10.96 10.60 -13.18
C GLY A 188 -11.35 9.76 -11.97
N LEU A 189 -11.40 10.40 -10.83
CA LEU A 189 -11.77 9.80 -9.55
C LEU A 189 -12.85 10.69 -8.94
N ALA A 190 -14.03 10.12 -8.65
CA ALA A 190 -15.05 10.84 -7.92
C ALA A 190 -14.60 11.14 -6.49
N ASP A 191 -14.94 12.30 -5.95
CA ASP A 191 -14.52 12.72 -4.61
C ASP A 191 -14.92 11.70 -3.52
N GLU A 192 -16.05 11.03 -3.69
CA GLU A 192 -16.55 9.98 -2.80
C GLU A 192 -15.71 8.67 -2.83
N ASP A 193 -14.98 8.43 -3.94
CA ASP A 193 -14.11 7.25 -4.11
C ASP A 193 -12.69 7.49 -3.61
N ILE A 194 -12.28 8.74 -3.37
CA ILE A 194 -10.93 9.07 -2.93
C ILE A 194 -10.53 8.31 -1.65
N PRO A 195 -11.35 8.19 -0.59
CA PRO A 195 -10.94 7.48 0.61
C PRO A 195 -10.62 6.00 0.35
N LEU A 196 -11.38 5.34 -0.53
CA LEU A 196 -11.12 3.95 -0.91
C LEU A 196 -9.85 3.83 -1.75
N ALA A 197 -9.62 4.76 -2.68
CA ALA A 197 -8.39 4.81 -3.46
C ALA A 197 -7.16 5.04 -2.57
N VAL A 198 -7.27 5.90 -1.54
CA VAL A 198 -6.23 6.09 -0.52
C VAL A 198 -5.95 4.78 0.21
N LEU A 199 -6.99 4.05 0.63
CA LEU A 199 -6.83 2.76 1.31
C LEU A 199 -6.12 1.74 0.42
N ASN A 200 -6.48 1.62 -0.85
CA ASN A 200 -5.84 0.70 -1.80
C ASN A 200 -4.36 1.04 -2.00
N LEU A 201 -4.04 2.31 -2.25
CA LEU A 201 -2.63 2.73 -2.41
C LEU A 201 -1.82 2.58 -1.13
N TYR A 202 -2.43 2.82 0.04
CA TYR A 202 -1.80 2.56 1.33
C TYR A 202 -1.48 1.07 1.51
N LEU A 203 -2.42 0.17 1.18
CA LEU A 203 -2.20 -1.27 1.23
C LEU A 203 -1.06 -1.70 0.29
N ASN A 204 -0.99 -1.15 -0.91
CA ASN A 204 0.12 -1.42 -1.82
C ASN A 204 1.45 -0.94 -1.26
N PHE A 205 1.48 0.26 -0.65
CA PHE A 205 2.69 0.82 -0.03
C PHE A 205 3.17 -0.04 1.13
N ILE A 206 2.29 -0.37 2.08
CA ILE A 206 2.69 -1.11 3.27
C ILE A 206 3.10 -2.56 2.96
N ASN A 207 2.41 -3.22 2.04
CA ASN A 207 2.78 -4.56 1.61
C ASN A 207 4.11 -4.56 0.82
N LEU A 208 4.34 -3.59 -0.07
CA LEU A 208 5.63 -3.42 -0.74
C LEU A 208 6.75 -3.24 0.28
N PHE A 209 6.55 -2.42 1.30
CA PHE A 209 7.50 -2.24 2.40
C PHE A 209 7.78 -3.56 3.14
N LEU A 210 6.75 -4.30 3.53
CA LEU A 210 6.91 -5.56 4.25
C LEU A 210 7.63 -6.63 3.42
N TYR A 211 7.35 -6.72 2.11
CA TYR A 211 8.05 -7.65 1.23
C TYR A 211 9.50 -7.24 0.96
N LEU A 212 9.79 -5.94 0.82
CA LEU A 212 11.17 -5.44 0.74
C LEU A 212 11.92 -5.66 2.04
N LEU A 213 11.29 -5.41 3.18
CA LEU A 213 11.86 -5.65 4.49
C LEU A 213 12.23 -7.13 4.69
N ARG A 214 11.34 -8.03 4.27
CA ARG A 214 11.57 -9.47 4.28
C ARG A 214 12.69 -9.87 3.33
N LEU A 215 12.70 -9.35 2.11
CA LEU A 215 13.70 -9.63 1.10
C LEU A 215 15.10 -9.26 1.59
N LEU A 216 15.27 -8.04 2.10
CA LEU A 216 16.52 -7.56 2.66
C LEU A 216 16.93 -8.33 3.91
N GLY A 217 15.96 -8.69 4.77
CA GLY A 217 16.23 -9.45 5.97
C GLY A 217 16.79 -10.85 5.68
N ILE A 218 16.26 -11.54 4.66
CA ILE A 218 16.78 -12.85 4.24
C ILE A 218 18.20 -12.68 3.68
N LEU A 219 18.44 -11.70 2.82
CA LEU A 219 19.75 -11.45 2.23
C LEU A 219 20.80 -11.08 3.29
N SER A 220 20.41 -10.37 4.35
CA SER A 220 21.33 -10.00 5.44
C SER A 220 21.60 -11.12 6.44
N SER A 221 20.81 -12.19 6.46
CA SER A 221 21.01 -13.33 7.36
C SER A 221 21.90 -14.42 6.76
N ASP A 222 22.19 -14.33 5.46
CA ASP A 222 23.06 -15.27 4.73
C ASP A 222 24.53 -14.81 4.68
N ASP A 223 24.82 -13.58 5.19
CA ASP A 223 26.16 -13.01 5.37
C ASP A 223 26.61 -13.18 6.84
#